data_c1ce112a778f704a9032326bee782d5c
#
_entry.id   c1ce112a778f704a9032326bee782d5c
#
_cell.length_a   1.000
_cell.length_b   1.000
_cell.length_c   1.000
_cell.angle_alpha   90.00
_cell.angle_beta   90.00
_cell.angle_gamma   90.00
#
_symmetry.space_group_name_H-M   'P 1'
#
loop_
_entity.id
_entity.type
_entity.pdbx_description
1 polymer ?
#
loop_
_entity_poly.entity_id
_entity_poly.type
_entity_poly.pdbx_seq_one_letter_code
_entity_poly.pdbx_strand_id
1 'polypeptide(L)' 'MINADEMLIQTIQLMEQAKNAIEALRAARVEETVDGRALSIAVTHLETAQLWVANARKN' A
#
# COMPACT_ATOMS: atom_id res chain seq x y z
N MET A 1 -4.63 4.93 25.35
CA MET A 1 -4.98 5.90 24.27
C MET A 1 -3.93 5.80 23.15
N ILE A 2 -4.39 5.63 21.93
CA ILE A 2 -3.49 5.56 20.77
C ILE A 2 -3.13 6.98 20.33
N ASN A 3 -1.86 7.29 20.22
CA ASN A 3 -1.45 8.62 19.76
C ASN A 3 -1.37 8.66 18.23
N ALA A 4 -1.26 9.86 17.69
CA ALA A 4 -1.26 10.06 16.24
C ALA A 4 -0.07 9.39 15.55
N ASP A 5 1.09 9.37 16.18
CA ASP A 5 2.27 8.72 15.60
C ASP A 5 2.04 7.22 15.44
N GLU A 6 1.45 6.58 16.45
CA GLU A 6 1.13 5.15 16.37
C GLU A 6 0.13 4.88 15.26
N MET A 7 -0.88 5.74 15.14
CA MET A 7 -1.88 5.59 14.09
C MET A 7 -1.27 5.74 12.69
N LEU A 8 -0.35 6.68 12.53
CA LEU A 8 0.34 6.86 11.26
C LEU A 8 1.18 5.63 10.91
N ILE A 9 1.92 5.09 11.88
CA ILE A 9 2.72 3.90 11.67
C ILE A 9 1.84 2.72 11.29
N GLN A 10 0.73 2.52 12.01
CA GLN A 10 -0.20 1.44 11.71
C GLN A 10 -0.79 1.58 10.31
N THR A 11 -1.12 2.80 9.91
CA THR A 11 -1.65 3.06 8.58
C THR A 11 -0.64 2.67 7.50
N ILE A 12 0.61 3.07 7.67
CA ILE A 12 1.67 2.73 6.72
C ILE A 12 1.86 1.22 6.64
N GLN A 13 1.81 0.53 7.79
CA GLN A 13 1.92 -0.92 7.82
C GLN A 13 0.77 -1.62 7.09
N LEU A 14 -0.45 -1.11 7.24
CA LEU A 14 -1.59 -1.65 6.52
C LEU A 14 -1.45 -1.45 5.01
N MET A 15 -0.92 -0.31 4.60
CA MET A 15 -0.65 -0.05 3.19
C MET A 15 0.42 -0.99 2.65
N GLU A 16 1.44 -1.29 3.45
CA GLU A 16 2.47 -2.24 3.08
C GLU A 16 1.88 -3.65 2.91
N GLN A 17 0.99 -4.05 3.81
CA GLN A 17 0.29 -5.33 3.70
C GLN A 17 -0.56 -5.39 2.42
N ALA A 18 -1.23 -4.29 2.10
CA ALA A 18 -2.03 -4.21 0.87
C ALA A 18 -1.14 -4.34 -0.37
N LYS A 19 0.02 -3.67 -0.35
CA LYS A 19 0.98 -3.77 -1.44
C LYS A 19 1.47 -5.19 -1.62
N ASN A 20 1.79 -5.87 -0.52
CA ASN A 20 2.24 -7.26 -0.55
C ASN A 20 1.15 -8.18 -1.09
N ALA A 21 -0.10 -7.93 -0.73
CA ALA A 21 -1.23 -8.72 -1.24
C ALA A 21 -1.37 -8.55 -2.75
N ILE A 22 -1.20 -7.34 -3.26
CA ILE A 22 -1.26 -7.07 -4.70
C ILE A 22 -0.11 -7.78 -5.42
N GLU A 23 1.09 -7.74 -4.85
CA GLU A 23 2.24 -8.43 -5.42
C GLU A 23 2.02 -9.94 -5.47
N ALA A 24 1.42 -10.51 -4.43
CA ALA A 24 1.08 -11.93 -4.40
C ALA A 24 0.05 -12.27 -5.48
N LEU A 25 -0.91 -11.41 -5.70
CA LEU A 25 -1.91 -11.59 -6.74
C LEU A 25 -1.28 -11.58 -8.14
N ARG A 26 -0.34 -10.66 -8.38
CA ARG A 26 0.41 -10.63 -9.63
C ARG A 26 1.22 -11.91 -9.84
N ALA A 27 1.88 -12.37 -8.79
CA ALA A 27 2.71 -13.57 -8.84
C ALA A 27 1.90 -14.82 -9.10
N ALA A 28 0.63 -14.83 -8.73
CA ALA A 28 -0.26 -15.98 -8.96
C ALA A 28 -0.62 -16.17 -10.43
N ARG A 29 -0.33 -15.18 -11.27
CA ARG A 29 -0.54 -15.25 -12.73
C ARG A 29 -1.98 -15.61 -13.12
N VAL A 30 -2.92 -14.90 -12.50
CA VAL A 30 -4.35 -15.08 -12.84
C VAL A 30 -4.72 -14.12 -13.98
N GLU A 31 -3.96 -14.17 -15.05
CA GLU A 31 -4.02 -13.19 -16.15
C GLU A 31 -5.38 -13.12 -16.84
N GLU A 32 -6.13 -14.20 -16.83
CA GLU A 32 -7.46 -14.22 -17.46
C GLU A 32 -8.47 -13.39 -16.70
N THR A 33 -8.22 -13.13 -15.42
CA THR A 33 -9.17 -12.42 -14.57
C THR A 33 -8.59 -11.13 -13.99
N VAL A 34 -7.27 -10.93 -14.08
CA VAL A 34 -6.59 -9.80 -13.43
C VAL A 34 -5.61 -9.17 -14.40
N ASP A 35 -5.70 -7.85 -14.52
CA ASP A 35 -4.78 -7.08 -15.35
C ASP A 35 -3.52 -6.74 -14.53
N GLY A 36 -2.40 -7.39 -14.88
CA GLY A 36 -1.13 -7.17 -14.20
C GLY A 36 -0.61 -5.74 -14.29
N ARG A 37 -0.89 -5.05 -15.41
CA ARG A 37 -0.50 -3.64 -15.56
C ARG A 37 -1.25 -2.76 -14.58
N ALA A 38 -2.55 -3.00 -14.43
CA ALA A 38 -3.35 -2.25 -13.47
C ALA A 38 -2.85 -2.48 -12.05
N LEU A 39 -2.45 -3.70 -11.71
CA LEU A 39 -1.89 -4.00 -10.40
C LEU A 39 -0.56 -3.27 -10.16
N SER A 40 0.29 -3.17 -11.20
CA SER A 40 1.54 -2.42 -11.08
C SER A 40 1.28 -0.94 -10.81
N ILE A 41 0.29 -0.37 -11.47
CA ILE A 41 -0.11 1.02 -11.24
C ILE A 41 -0.64 1.18 -9.81
N ALA A 42 -1.42 0.22 -9.33
CA ALA A 42 -1.93 0.26 -7.95
C ALA A 42 -0.80 0.24 -6.93
N VAL A 43 0.22 -0.57 -7.14
CA VAL A 43 1.39 -0.61 -6.25
C VAL A 43 2.09 0.75 -6.23
N THR A 44 2.27 1.36 -7.40
CA THR A 44 2.90 2.68 -7.49
C THR A 44 2.09 3.72 -6.73
N HIS A 45 0.76 3.71 -6.86
CA HIS A 45 -0.09 4.64 -6.13
C HIS A 45 -0.02 4.41 -4.62
N LEU A 46 0.05 3.16 -4.18
CA LEU A 46 0.22 2.86 -2.75
C LEU A 46 1.55 3.38 -2.22
N GLU A 47 2.62 3.22 -2.97
CA GLU A 47 3.92 3.76 -2.57
C GLU A 47 3.89 5.28 -2.46
N THR A 48 3.24 5.94 -3.40
CA THR A 48 3.06 7.39 -3.34
C THR A 48 2.22 7.77 -2.12
N ALA A 49 1.13 7.03 -1.88
CA ALA A 49 0.27 7.30 -0.74
C ALA A 49 1.02 7.13 0.59
N GLN A 50 1.89 6.12 0.69
CA GLN A 50 2.71 5.93 1.89
C GLN A 50 3.60 7.14 2.15
N LEU A 51 4.18 7.72 1.11
CA LEU A 51 4.99 8.93 1.26
C LEU A 51 4.15 10.09 1.79
N TRP A 52 2.94 10.27 1.27
CA TRP A 52 2.07 11.33 1.74
C TRP A 52 1.62 11.13 3.17
N VAL A 53 1.31 9.89 3.54
CA VAL A 53 0.94 9.58 4.93
C VAL A 53 2.11 9.88 5.87
N ALA A 54 3.33 9.49 5.49
CA ALA A 54 4.51 9.79 6.30
C ALA A 54 4.72 11.29 6.43
N ASN A 55 4.47 12.05 5.35
CA ASN A 55 4.62 13.51 5.36
C ASN A 55 3.49 14.21 6.09
N ALA A 56 2.41 13.52 6.41
CA ALA A 56 1.29 14.10 7.16
C ALA A 56 1.64 14.35 8.62
N ARG A 57 2.75 13.79 9.08
CA ARG A 57 3.19 14.00 10.45
C ARG A 57 3.63 15.45 10.66
N LYS A 58 3.03 16.08 11.65
CA LYS A 58 3.39 17.44 12.04
C LYS A 58 4.33 17.40 13.23
N ASN A 59 5.35 18.22 13.20
CA ASN A 59 6.28 18.38 14.32
C ASN A 59 5.85 19.51 15.22
#